data_5da8ee347c6ae0daea0cf45a34157c6a
#
_entry.id   5da8ee347c6ae0daea0cf45a34157c6a
#
_cell.length_a   1.000
_cell.length_b   1.000
_cell.length_c   1.000
_cell.angle_alpha   90.00
_cell.angle_beta   90.00
_cell.angle_gamma   90.00
#
_symmetry.space_group_name_H-M   'P 1'
#
loop_
_entity.id
_entity.type
_entity.pdbx_description
1 polymer ?
#
loop_
_entity_poly.entity_id
_entity_poly.type
_entity_poly.pdbx_seq_one_letter_code
_entity_poly.pdbx_strand_id
1 'polypeptide(L)'
;MCEKLNENATLICKGFDEACIYYTAEHFDEQNDILRVPFPSKFGSVLLFDIIVPEATTDVTVSVMNIVSSLPDDKEIIEQFHKAFDELNGRCGCVKFFYNSIVGGVQAQYEFPACTPKSLLPEMAREVYMRFRRVVGEDAYPMFMKIMSTYWAAEKEAEAEARVTMRDIDFLVALSEHLKGHAPTMPDTIDGEVL
;
A
#
# COMPACT_ATOMS: atom_id res chain seq x y z
N MET A 1 25.65 -20.51 -12.22
CA MET A 1 25.72 -19.95 -13.58
C MET A 1 24.72 -18.80 -13.58
N CYS A 2 25.15 -17.55 -13.78
CA CYS A 2 24.16 -16.50 -14.07
C CYS A 2 23.54 -16.83 -15.43
N GLU A 3 22.27 -17.16 -15.47
CA GLU A 3 21.53 -17.32 -16.71
C GLU A 3 21.57 -16.00 -17.46
N LYS A 4 21.75 -16.09 -18.77
CA LYS A 4 21.94 -14.89 -19.60
C LYS A 4 20.59 -14.24 -19.86
N LEU A 5 20.39 -13.01 -19.40
CA LEU A 5 19.20 -12.22 -19.70
C LEU A 5 18.92 -12.16 -21.21
N ASN A 6 17.66 -12.00 -21.59
CA ASN A 6 17.25 -11.77 -22.97
C ASN A 6 17.86 -10.48 -23.54
N GLU A 7 17.83 -10.34 -24.87
CA GLU A 7 18.43 -9.19 -25.56
C GLU A 7 17.83 -7.85 -25.11
N ASN A 8 16.51 -7.78 -24.99
CA ASN A 8 15.81 -6.55 -24.60
C ASN A 8 16.16 -6.12 -23.18
N ALA A 9 16.18 -7.07 -22.22
CA ALA A 9 16.59 -6.81 -20.84
C ALA A 9 18.05 -6.35 -20.79
N THR A 10 18.94 -6.98 -21.56
CA THR A 10 20.36 -6.58 -21.65
C THR A 10 20.51 -5.14 -22.16
N LEU A 11 19.71 -4.73 -23.13
CA LEU A 11 19.72 -3.34 -23.64
C LEU A 11 19.25 -2.35 -22.56
N ILE A 12 18.19 -2.67 -21.81
CA ILE A 12 17.71 -1.82 -20.70
C ILE A 12 18.76 -1.71 -19.59
N CYS A 13 19.38 -2.83 -19.20
CA CYS A 13 20.47 -2.84 -18.22
C CYS A 13 21.60 -1.89 -18.62
N LYS A 14 22.01 -1.93 -19.89
CA LYS A 14 23.04 -0.98 -20.40
C LYS A 14 22.63 0.47 -20.22
N GLY A 15 21.36 0.81 -20.47
CA GLY A 15 20.85 2.17 -20.25
C GLY A 15 20.90 2.60 -18.79
N PHE A 16 20.64 1.69 -17.88
CA PHE A 16 20.73 1.94 -16.43
C PHE A 16 22.18 2.05 -15.95
N ASP A 17 23.07 1.20 -16.44
CA ASP A 17 24.52 1.27 -16.14
C ASP A 17 25.09 2.62 -16.58
N GLU A 18 24.80 3.08 -17.79
CA GLU A 18 25.22 4.38 -18.32
C GLU A 18 24.68 5.57 -17.50
N ALA A 19 23.51 5.41 -16.88
CA ALA A 19 22.89 6.42 -16.01
C ALA A 19 23.23 6.25 -14.52
N CYS A 20 24.08 5.28 -14.17
CA CYS A 20 24.41 4.93 -12.78
C CYS A 20 23.17 4.63 -11.92
N ILE A 21 22.15 4.00 -12.50
CA ILE A 21 20.92 3.58 -11.80
C ILE A 21 21.18 2.17 -11.28
N TYR A 22 21.07 1.97 -9.97
CA TYR A 22 21.18 0.65 -9.35
C TYR A 22 19.93 -0.21 -9.63
N TYR A 23 20.12 -1.45 -10.02
CA TYR A 23 19.06 -2.43 -10.26
C TYR A 23 19.52 -3.85 -9.93
N THR A 24 18.55 -4.77 -9.80
CA THR A 24 18.78 -6.22 -9.88
C THR A 24 18.01 -6.75 -11.08
N ALA A 25 18.53 -7.81 -11.70
CA ALA A 25 17.90 -8.44 -12.84
C ALA A 25 17.92 -9.96 -12.69
N GLU A 26 16.78 -10.60 -13.00
CA GLU A 26 16.61 -12.04 -12.90
C GLU A 26 15.60 -12.55 -13.96
N HIS A 27 15.58 -13.85 -14.22
CA HIS A 27 14.52 -14.46 -15.00
C HIS A 27 13.22 -14.47 -14.18
N PHE A 28 12.13 -13.98 -14.79
CA PHE A 28 10.82 -13.97 -14.16
C PHE A 28 10.04 -15.27 -14.49
N ASP A 29 10.10 -15.66 -15.75
CA ASP A 29 9.55 -16.91 -16.29
C ASP A 29 10.31 -17.34 -17.57
N GLU A 30 9.80 -18.36 -18.30
CA GLU A 30 10.45 -18.88 -19.49
C GLU A 30 10.58 -17.86 -20.65
N GLN A 31 9.82 -16.77 -20.63
CA GLN A 31 9.73 -15.80 -21.73
C GLN A 31 10.06 -14.38 -21.32
N ASN A 32 10.18 -14.11 -20.01
CA ASN A 32 10.32 -12.77 -19.47
C ASN A 32 11.45 -12.67 -18.47
N ASP A 33 12.18 -11.58 -18.55
CA ASP A 33 13.07 -11.14 -17.49
C ASP A 33 12.42 -10.01 -16.69
N ILE A 34 12.84 -9.85 -15.44
CA ILE A 34 12.43 -8.75 -14.59
C ILE A 34 13.65 -7.98 -14.10
N LEU A 35 13.58 -6.64 -14.22
CA LEU A 35 14.52 -5.75 -13.57
C LEU A 35 13.80 -5.03 -12.43
N ARG A 36 14.43 -5.00 -11.24
CA ARG A 36 13.91 -4.31 -10.07
C ARG A 36 14.82 -3.16 -9.71
N VAL A 37 14.26 -1.96 -9.69
CA VAL A 37 14.98 -0.73 -9.43
C VAL A 37 14.42 -0.09 -8.16
N PRO A 38 15.17 -0.06 -7.05
CA PRO A 38 14.73 0.65 -5.86
C PRO A 38 14.80 2.16 -6.06
N PHE A 39 13.80 2.89 -5.58
CA PHE A 39 13.85 4.35 -5.49
C PHE A 39 13.22 4.87 -4.20
N PRO A 40 13.74 5.96 -3.63
CA PRO A 40 13.20 6.53 -2.41
C PRO A 40 11.90 7.29 -2.68
N SER A 41 10.93 7.13 -1.80
CA SER A 41 9.79 8.03 -1.71
C SER A 41 10.17 9.31 -0.94
N LYS A 42 9.31 10.32 -1.01
CA LYS A 42 9.48 11.59 -0.27
C LYS A 42 9.61 11.39 1.26
N PHE A 43 9.06 10.33 1.81
CA PHE A 43 9.10 10.02 3.25
C PHE A 43 10.19 8.99 3.61
N GLY A 44 11.10 8.69 2.69
CA GLY A 44 12.22 7.79 2.94
C GLY A 44 11.90 6.30 2.82
N SER A 45 10.66 5.92 2.54
CA SER A 45 10.33 4.54 2.19
C SER A 45 10.94 4.19 0.83
N VAL A 46 11.42 2.96 0.69
CA VAL A 46 11.94 2.44 -0.58
C VAL A 46 10.79 1.78 -1.33
N LEU A 47 10.54 2.24 -2.53
CA LEU A 47 9.59 1.64 -3.48
C LEU A 47 10.37 0.83 -4.51
N LEU A 48 9.78 -0.22 -5.03
CA LEU A 48 10.35 -1.06 -6.08
C LEU A 48 9.65 -0.77 -7.41
N PHE A 49 10.46 -0.42 -8.39
CA PHE A 49 10.06 -0.20 -9.77
C PHE A 49 10.43 -1.46 -10.56
N ASP A 50 9.44 -2.26 -10.88
CA ASP A 50 9.59 -3.51 -11.60
C ASP A 50 9.40 -3.29 -13.11
N ILE A 51 10.31 -3.82 -13.92
CA ILE A 51 10.26 -3.80 -15.36
C ILE A 51 10.20 -5.25 -15.84
N ILE A 52 9.08 -5.67 -16.40
CA ILE A 52 8.92 -6.99 -17.02
C ILE A 52 9.25 -6.84 -18.51
N VAL A 53 10.26 -7.58 -18.94
CA VAL A 53 10.86 -7.45 -20.27
C VAL A 53 10.69 -8.77 -21.04
N PRO A 54 9.76 -8.84 -22.00
CA PRO A 54 9.58 -10.02 -22.80
C PRO A 54 10.73 -10.21 -23.81
N GLU A 55 11.07 -11.48 -24.10
CA GLU A 55 12.10 -11.84 -25.07
C GLU A 55 11.64 -11.54 -26.51
N ALA A 56 10.38 -11.91 -26.82
CA ALA A 56 9.88 -11.92 -28.19
C ALA A 56 9.44 -10.55 -28.70
N THR A 57 9.04 -9.63 -27.80
CA THR A 57 8.46 -8.33 -28.15
C THR A 57 9.13 -7.18 -27.41
N THR A 58 8.77 -5.95 -27.77
CA THR A 58 9.19 -4.74 -27.04
C THR A 58 8.07 -4.18 -26.14
N ASP A 59 7.06 -4.99 -25.86
CA ASP A 59 5.92 -4.64 -25.00
C ASP A 59 6.31 -4.69 -23.52
N VAL A 60 7.23 -3.83 -23.15
CA VAL A 60 7.77 -3.78 -21.79
C VAL A 60 6.73 -3.20 -20.84
N THR A 61 6.40 -3.94 -19.81
CA THR A 61 5.51 -3.50 -18.73
C THR A 61 6.34 -3.00 -17.54
N VAL A 62 5.96 -1.84 -17.05
CA VAL A 62 6.60 -1.20 -15.90
C VAL A 62 5.58 -1.01 -14.80
N SER A 63 5.92 -1.37 -13.58
CA SER A 63 5.01 -1.22 -12.45
C SER A 63 5.72 -0.86 -11.15
N VAL A 64 5.00 -0.16 -10.28
CA VAL A 64 5.32 -0.04 -8.84
C VAL A 64 4.15 -0.67 -8.10
N MET A 65 4.41 -1.82 -7.50
CA MET A 65 3.40 -2.56 -6.73
C MET A 65 3.40 -2.11 -5.27
N ASN A 66 2.27 -2.32 -4.61
CA ASN A 66 2.13 -2.12 -3.16
C ASN A 66 2.57 -0.73 -2.68
N ILE A 67 2.27 0.32 -3.47
CA ILE A 67 2.45 1.72 -3.03
C ILE A 67 1.72 1.94 -1.70
N VAL A 68 0.55 1.34 -1.56
CA VAL A 68 -0.17 1.07 -0.31
C VAL A 68 -0.52 -0.41 -0.31
N SER A 69 -0.09 -1.16 0.69
CA SER A 69 -0.17 -2.63 0.72
C SER A 69 -1.57 -3.19 0.92
N SER A 70 -2.49 -2.40 1.49
CA SER A 70 -3.91 -2.75 1.62
C SER A 70 -4.74 -1.50 1.82
N LEU A 71 -5.94 -1.48 1.28
CA LEU A 71 -6.91 -0.44 1.61
C LEU A 71 -7.81 -0.93 2.75
N PRO A 72 -8.14 -0.05 3.72
CA PRO A 72 -9.12 -0.35 4.75
C PRO A 72 -10.50 -0.66 4.13
N ASP A 73 -11.29 -1.48 4.79
CA ASP A 73 -12.71 -1.68 4.45
C ASP A 73 -13.56 -0.52 5.00
N ASP A 74 -13.22 0.68 4.57
CA ASP A 74 -13.89 1.94 4.93
C ASP A 74 -14.29 2.66 3.64
N LYS A 75 -15.59 2.85 3.47
CA LYS A 75 -16.16 3.44 2.24
C LYS A 75 -15.66 4.85 1.96
N GLU A 76 -15.47 5.66 2.99
CA GLU A 76 -15.02 7.04 2.86
C GLU A 76 -13.55 7.08 2.41
N ILE A 77 -12.72 6.22 2.98
CA ILE A 77 -11.32 6.09 2.60
C ILE A 77 -11.19 5.56 1.17
N ILE A 78 -11.96 4.53 0.81
CA ILE A 78 -11.99 3.99 -0.56
C ILE A 78 -12.39 5.07 -1.56
N GLU A 79 -13.40 5.88 -1.24
CA GLU A 79 -13.83 7.00 -2.10
C GLU A 79 -12.73 8.07 -2.25
N GLN A 80 -11.99 8.38 -1.19
CA GLN A 80 -10.84 9.29 -1.26
C GLN A 80 -9.73 8.74 -2.17
N PHE A 81 -9.45 7.43 -2.12
CA PHE A 81 -8.52 6.79 -3.04
C PHE A 81 -8.99 6.86 -4.50
N HIS A 82 -10.28 6.62 -4.77
CA HIS A 82 -10.83 6.76 -6.13
C HIS A 82 -10.66 8.19 -6.66
N LYS A 83 -10.95 9.20 -5.87
CA LYS A 83 -10.73 10.62 -6.24
C LYS A 83 -9.24 10.90 -6.50
N ALA A 84 -8.35 10.35 -5.69
CA ALA A 84 -6.90 10.48 -5.90
C ALA A 84 -6.45 9.79 -7.20
N PHE A 85 -6.98 8.60 -7.51
CA PHE A 85 -6.68 7.92 -8.78
C PHE A 85 -7.16 8.73 -9.99
N ASP A 86 -8.38 9.28 -9.94
CA ASP A 86 -8.92 10.10 -11.03
C ASP A 86 -8.06 11.35 -11.25
N GLU A 87 -7.66 12.02 -10.18
CA GLU A 87 -6.76 13.18 -10.24
C GLU A 87 -5.40 12.82 -10.84
N LEU A 88 -4.75 11.77 -10.32
CA LEU A 88 -3.43 11.34 -10.78
C LEU A 88 -3.48 10.84 -12.23
N ASN A 89 -4.46 10.02 -12.58
CA ASN A 89 -4.63 9.50 -13.94
C ASN A 89 -4.94 10.61 -14.94
N GLY A 90 -5.66 11.67 -14.53
CA GLY A 90 -5.92 12.85 -15.36
C GLY A 90 -4.66 13.70 -15.60
N ARG A 91 -3.76 13.79 -14.60
CA ARG A 91 -2.53 14.61 -14.68
C ARG A 91 -1.35 13.88 -15.33
N CYS A 92 -1.25 12.57 -15.12
CA CYS A 92 -0.02 11.82 -15.43
C CYS A 92 -0.05 11.12 -16.78
N GLY A 93 -1.13 11.22 -17.54
CA GLY A 93 -1.29 10.83 -18.95
C GLY A 93 -0.89 9.41 -19.35
N CYS A 94 0.28 8.95 -18.93
CA CYS A 94 0.84 7.63 -19.30
C CYS A 94 0.98 6.67 -18.12
N VAL A 95 1.11 7.16 -16.88
CA VAL A 95 1.13 6.30 -15.68
C VAL A 95 -0.29 6.12 -15.20
N LYS A 96 -0.73 4.88 -15.01
CA LYS A 96 -2.06 4.53 -14.50
C LYS A 96 -1.97 4.06 -13.07
N PHE A 97 -2.79 4.66 -12.20
CA PHE A 97 -2.95 4.28 -10.80
C PHE A 97 -4.26 3.54 -10.62
N PHE A 98 -4.22 2.43 -9.91
CA PHE A 98 -5.40 1.63 -9.62
C PHE A 98 -5.19 0.75 -8.38
N TYR A 99 -6.30 0.25 -7.84
CA TYR A 99 -6.27 -0.79 -6.83
C TYR A 99 -6.28 -2.16 -7.50
N ASN A 100 -5.27 -2.96 -7.22
CA ASN A 100 -5.18 -4.32 -7.70
C ASN A 100 -5.72 -5.28 -6.64
N SER A 101 -6.91 -5.81 -6.85
CA SER A 101 -7.60 -6.71 -5.92
C SER A 101 -6.91 -8.08 -5.77
N ILE A 102 -6.09 -8.49 -6.74
CA ILE A 102 -5.37 -9.78 -6.69
C ILE A 102 -4.22 -9.70 -5.68
N VAL A 103 -3.46 -8.62 -5.74
CA VAL A 103 -2.32 -8.40 -4.81
C VAL A 103 -2.72 -7.61 -3.57
N GLY A 104 -3.94 -7.09 -3.53
CA GLY A 104 -4.50 -6.37 -2.38
C GLY A 104 -3.90 -4.98 -2.14
N GLY A 105 -3.37 -4.31 -3.18
CA GLY A 105 -2.64 -3.06 -3.00
C GLY A 105 -2.83 -2.02 -4.10
N VAL A 106 -2.41 -0.79 -3.82
CA VAL A 106 -2.35 0.29 -4.82
C VAL A 106 -1.13 0.09 -5.71
N GLN A 107 -1.35 0.17 -7.00
CA GLN A 107 -0.35 -0.05 -8.04
C GLN A 107 -0.31 1.14 -9.01
N ALA A 108 0.90 1.43 -9.53
CA ALA A 108 1.11 2.29 -10.68
C ALA A 108 1.69 1.47 -11.83
N GLN A 109 1.20 1.66 -13.04
CA GLN A 109 1.62 0.90 -14.21
C GLN A 109 1.77 1.79 -15.45
N TYR A 110 2.70 1.40 -16.31
CA TYR A 110 2.91 1.95 -17.65
C TYR A 110 3.34 0.84 -18.60
N GLU A 111 2.90 0.91 -19.82
CA GLU A 111 3.31 -0.02 -20.88
C GLU A 111 4.04 0.76 -21.98
N PHE A 112 5.16 0.23 -22.45
CA PHE A 112 5.84 0.82 -23.60
C PHE A 112 4.96 0.66 -24.84
N PRO A 113 4.97 1.62 -25.75
CA PRO A 113 4.27 1.46 -27.03
C PRO A 113 4.74 0.19 -27.75
N ALA A 114 3.79 -0.62 -28.24
CA ALA A 114 4.03 -1.93 -28.85
C ALA A 114 4.99 -1.90 -30.07
N CYS A 115 5.23 -0.74 -30.64
CA CYS A 115 6.14 -0.55 -31.79
C CYS A 115 7.47 0.11 -31.40
N THR A 116 7.84 0.10 -30.11
CA THR A 116 9.09 0.71 -29.65
C THR A 116 10.30 0.02 -30.30
N PRO A 117 11.14 0.75 -31.07
CA PRO A 117 12.37 0.18 -31.61
C PRO A 117 13.31 -0.29 -30.50
N LYS A 118 13.93 -1.47 -30.67
CA LYS A 118 14.91 -2.01 -29.69
C LYS A 118 16.01 -1.00 -29.32
N SER A 119 16.47 -0.20 -30.29
CA SER A 119 17.49 0.81 -30.07
C SER A 119 17.10 1.93 -29.10
N LEU A 120 15.80 2.13 -28.89
CA LEU A 120 15.28 3.14 -27.95
C LEU A 120 14.96 2.57 -26.55
N LEU A 121 14.99 1.25 -26.35
CA LEU A 121 14.68 0.63 -25.06
C LEU A 121 15.53 1.19 -23.91
N PRO A 122 16.86 1.40 -24.04
CA PRO A 122 17.68 1.97 -22.96
C PRO A 122 17.22 3.35 -22.53
N GLU A 123 16.98 4.22 -23.50
CA GLU A 123 16.55 5.59 -23.26
C GLU A 123 15.15 5.65 -22.66
N MET A 124 14.22 4.91 -23.24
CA MET A 124 12.83 4.85 -22.74
C MET A 124 12.76 4.31 -21.32
N ALA A 125 13.47 3.24 -21.00
CA ALA A 125 13.48 2.69 -19.65
C ALA A 125 13.98 3.71 -18.62
N ARG A 126 15.05 4.44 -18.94
CA ARG A 126 15.58 5.53 -18.11
C ARG A 126 14.57 6.66 -17.93
N GLU A 127 13.96 7.14 -19.01
CA GLU A 127 12.97 8.22 -18.97
C GLU A 127 11.73 7.82 -18.17
N VAL A 128 11.24 6.60 -18.36
CA VAL A 128 10.09 6.07 -17.61
C VAL A 128 10.43 5.93 -16.13
N TYR A 129 11.63 5.42 -15.79
CA TYR A 129 12.10 5.36 -14.40
C TYR A 129 12.12 6.75 -13.73
N MET A 130 12.70 7.75 -14.39
CA MET A 130 12.75 9.12 -13.87
C MET A 130 11.34 9.71 -13.68
N ARG A 131 10.44 9.41 -14.59
CA ARG A 131 9.04 9.83 -14.51
C ARG A 131 8.33 9.16 -13.33
N PHE A 132 8.48 7.84 -13.16
CA PHE A 132 7.89 7.12 -12.03
C PHE A 132 8.43 7.63 -10.69
N ARG A 133 9.73 7.84 -10.59
CA ARG A 133 10.33 8.41 -9.40
C ARG A 133 9.67 9.71 -8.99
N ARG A 134 9.43 10.61 -9.93
CA ARG A 134 8.75 11.88 -9.68
C ARG A 134 7.27 11.68 -9.38
N VAL A 135 6.53 11.03 -10.27
CA VAL A 135 5.06 10.92 -10.20
C VAL A 135 4.64 10.02 -9.03
N VAL A 136 5.28 8.88 -8.85
CA VAL A 136 4.95 7.95 -7.78
C VAL A 136 5.60 8.36 -6.46
N GLY A 137 6.90 8.64 -6.46
CA GLY A 137 7.65 8.91 -5.23
C GLY A 137 7.38 10.29 -4.62
N GLU A 138 7.22 11.32 -5.45
CA GLU A 138 7.09 12.71 -4.99
C GLU A 138 5.65 13.21 -4.95
N ASP A 139 4.77 12.74 -5.85
CA ASP A 139 3.38 13.21 -5.95
C ASP A 139 2.39 12.21 -5.34
N ALA A 140 2.31 10.99 -5.87
CA ALA A 140 1.27 10.03 -5.50
C ALA A 140 1.46 9.43 -4.10
N TYR A 141 2.67 8.99 -3.77
CA TYR A 141 2.95 8.40 -2.46
C TYR A 141 2.59 9.33 -1.28
N PRO A 142 2.98 10.62 -1.28
CA PRO A 142 2.55 11.55 -0.25
C PRO A 142 1.02 11.74 -0.17
N MET A 143 0.33 11.76 -1.31
CA MET A 143 -1.12 11.87 -1.37
C MET A 143 -1.79 10.65 -0.71
N PHE A 144 -1.36 9.45 -1.06
CA PHE A 144 -1.89 8.21 -0.47
C PHE A 144 -1.57 8.10 1.02
N MET A 145 -0.36 8.46 1.45
CA MET A 145 0.01 8.46 2.86
C MET A 145 -0.80 9.47 3.68
N LYS A 146 -1.18 10.61 3.08
CA LYS A 146 -2.07 11.56 3.73
C LYS A 146 -3.46 10.95 3.97
N ILE A 147 -4.05 10.27 2.99
CA ILE A 147 -5.32 9.56 3.13
C ILE A 147 -5.22 8.51 4.24
N MET A 148 -4.18 7.66 4.18
CA MET A 148 -3.96 6.62 5.18
C MET A 148 -3.70 7.17 6.59
N SER A 149 -2.99 8.29 6.73
CA SER A 149 -2.74 8.90 8.04
C SER A 149 -4.01 9.41 8.71
N THR A 150 -4.97 9.89 7.93
CA THR A 150 -6.29 10.29 8.43
C THR A 150 -7.05 9.07 8.97
N TYR A 151 -7.03 7.97 8.24
CA TYR A 151 -7.62 6.71 8.68
C TYR A 151 -6.99 6.20 9.99
N TRP A 152 -5.65 6.10 10.04
CA TRP A 152 -4.95 5.61 11.24
C TRP A 152 -5.14 6.51 12.47
N ALA A 153 -5.33 7.82 12.27
CA ALA A 153 -5.63 8.72 13.37
C ALA A 153 -7.03 8.44 13.95
N ALA A 154 -8.04 8.26 13.08
CA ALA A 154 -9.40 7.92 13.48
C ALA A 154 -9.48 6.53 14.15
N GLU A 155 -8.75 5.55 13.63
CA GLU A 155 -8.68 4.19 14.22
C GLU A 155 -8.10 4.23 15.63
N LYS A 156 -7.01 4.97 15.84
CA LYS A 156 -6.41 5.16 17.18
C LYS A 156 -7.33 5.86 18.16
N GLU A 157 -8.08 6.85 17.70
CA GLU A 157 -9.05 7.57 18.51
C GLU A 157 -10.20 6.64 18.93
N ALA A 158 -10.76 5.86 17.98
CA ALA A 158 -11.78 4.85 18.25
C ALA A 158 -11.30 3.76 19.21
N GLU A 159 -10.06 3.27 19.06
CA GLU A 159 -9.47 2.33 20.01
C GLU A 159 -9.30 2.92 21.41
N ALA A 160 -8.90 4.19 21.50
CA ALA A 160 -8.75 4.88 22.77
C ALA A 160 -10.11 5.05 23.48
N GLU A 161 -11.14 5.46 22.74
CA GLU A 161 -12.52 5.56 23.27
C GLU A 161 -13.06 4.19 23.71
N ALA A 162 -12.84 3.14 22.92
CA ALA A 162 -13.24 1.78 23.29
C ALA A 162 -12.57 1.31 24.58
N ARG A 163 -11.30 1.61 24.80
CA ARG A 163 -10.57 1.29 26.05
C ARG A 163 -11.13 2.04 27.27
N VAL A 164 -11.53 3.29 27.11
CA VAL A 164 -12.17 4.07 28.17
C VAL A 164 -13.51 3.43 28.53
N THR A 165 -14.36 3.15 27.53
CA THR A 165 -15.66 2.52 27.73
C THR A 165 -15.56 1.15 28.43
N MET A 166 -14.57 0.32 28.06
CA MET A 166 -14.33 -0.97 28.74
C MET A 166 -13.97 -0.78 30.21
N ARG A 167 -13.11 0.20 30.55
CA ARG A 167 -12.76 0.50 31.95
C ARG A 167 -13.96 0.97 32.76
N ASP A 168 -14.84 1.77 32.17
CA ASP A 168 -16.05 2.24 32.81
C ASP A 168 -17.01 1.07 33.10
N ILE A 169 -17.16 0.14 32.15
CA ILE A 169 -17.96 -1.09 32.35
C ILE A 169 -17.37 -1.94 33.46
N ASP A 170 -16.07 -2.20 33.44
CA ASP A 170 -15.39 -2.99 34.48
C ASP A 170 -15.56 -2.36 35.87
N PHE A 171 -15.47 -1.03 35.97
CA PHE A 171 -15.73 -0.31 37.21
C PHE A 171 -17.18 -0.47 37.70
N LEU A 172 -18.18 -0.34 36.80
CA LEU A 172 -19.58 -0.51 37.14
C LEU A 172 -19.90 -1.95 37.57
N VAL A 173 -19.28 -2.93 36.94
CA VAL A 173 -19.41 -4.35 37.34
C VAL A 173 -18.86 -4.56 38.74
N ALA A 174 -17.63 -4.09 38.99
CA ALA A 174 -17.00 -4.20 40.34
C ALA A 174 -17.81 -3.49 41.41
N LEU A 175 -18.36 -2.31 41.13
CA LEU A 175 -19.25 -1.59 42.04
C LEU A 175 -20.55 -2.36 42.34
N SER A 176 -21.15 -2.94 41.31
CA SER A 176 -22.36 -3.78 41.43
C SER A 176 -22.13 -5.00 42.29
N GLU A 177 -20.97 -5.66 42.16
CA GLU A 177 -20.60 -6.82 42.98
C GLU A 177 -20.35 -6.41 44.46
N HIS A 178 -19.70 -5.27 44.64
CA HIS A 178 -19.48 -4.73 45.98
C HIS A 178 -20.79 -4.42 46.72
N LEU A 179 -21.76 -3.79 46.03
CA LEU A 179 -23.07 -3.48 46.58
C LEU A 179 -23.92 -4.74 46.88
N LYS A 180 -23.80 -5.78 46.09
CA LYS A 180 -24.46 -7.09 46.36
C LYS A 180 -23.91 -7.77 47.62
N GLY A 181 -22.60 -7.65 47.84
CA GLY A 181 -21.96 -8.21 49.04
C GLY A 181 -22.28 -7.47 50.34
N HIS A 182 -22.87 -6.27 50.26
CA HIS A 182 -23.24 -5.43 51.40
C HIS A 182 -24.75 -5.22 51.52
N ALA A 183 -25.56 -6.06 50.86
CA ALA A 183 -26.98 -6.04 51.11
C ALA A 183 -27.26 -6.38 52.59
N PRO A 184 -27.93 -5.52 53.36
CA PRO A 184 -28.23 -5.82 54.74
C PRO A 184 -29.09 -7.05 54.79
N THR A 185 -28.63 -8.07 55.53
CA THR A 185 -29.47 -9.19 55.92
C THR A 185 -30.65 -8.60 56.69
N MET A 186 -31.85 -8.68 56.09
CA MET A 186 -33.08 -8.37 56.86
C MET A 186 -33.13 -9.29 58.10
N PRO A 187 -33.33 -8.73 59.28
CA PRO A 187 -33.51 -9.59 60.44
C PRO A 187 -34.74 -10.45 60.23
N ASP A 188 -34.55 -11.74 60.42
CA ASP A 188 -35.63 -12.72 60.41
C ASP A 188 -36.74 -12.28 61.36
N THR A 189 -37.93 -12.28 60.87
CA THR A 189 -39.25 -12.23 61.51
C THR A 189 -39.24 -12.22 63.04
N ILE A 190 -39.75 -11.10 63.60
CA ILE A 190 -40.24 -11.08 64.97
C ILE A 190 -41.46 -11.99 65.02
N ASP A 191 -41.30 -13.14 65.63
CA ASP A 191 -42.44 -14.01 65.99
C ASP A 191 -43.38 -13.20 66.87
N GLY A 192 -44.52 -12.83 66.32
CA GLY A 192 -45.61 -12.23 67.04
C GLY A 192 -46.37 -13.28 67.85
N GLU A 193 -46.07 -13.36 69.12
CA GLU A 193 -47.07 -13.97 70.04
C GLU A 193 -48.29 -13.08 70.14
N VAL A 194 -49.42 -13.65 69.79
CA VAL A 194 -50.78 -13.10 69.99
C VAL A 194 -51.16 -13.43 71.44
N LEU A 195 -51.48 -12.39 72.15
CA LEU A 195 -52.45 -12.45 73.27
C LEU A 195 -53.65 -11.54 73.03
#